data_9a3437b2c34a134a68172fbe1ee97454
#
_entry.id   9a3437b2c34a134a68172fbe1ee97454
#
_cell.length_a   1.000
_cell.length_b   1.000
_cell.length_c   1.000
_cell.angle_alpha   90.00
_cell.angle_beta   90.00
_cell.angle_gamma   90.00
#
_symmetry.space_group_name_H-M   'P 1'
#
loop_
_entity.id
_entity.type
_entity.pdbx_description
1 polymer ?
#
loop_
_entity_poly.entity_id
_entity_poly.type
_entity_poly.pdbx_seq_one_letter_code
_entity_poly.pdbx_strand_id
1 'polypeptide(L)'
;QEMTGSRLRYVRFELPSSSKGTLYYGYDDGDYDSKVTESKSYYRGTDPYLDRVCFVPAEGVFGAVDLEFTGWSTDGGKFEGTVRITVEEPKGPSVITYATDGRPLSFYARDFQEACEDRGMGGLAYVRFDIPSSSVGRLYFQYQGAGESNTEIRMTTSYYPAKSPGISEITFVPKVGYQGTASISYTGWDTKGNEYRGRIQISVRPATASRYFWDMSSFE
;
A
#
# COMPACT_ATOMS: atom_id res chain seq x y z
N GLN A 1 -27.72 27.86 -0.24
CA GLN A 1 -28.15 29.08 -0.95
C GLN A 1 -27.47 29.07 -2.33
N GLU A 2 -28.24 28.76 -3.38
CA GLU A 2 -27.75 28.84 -4.76
C GLU A 2 -27.37 30.29 -5.06
N MET A 3 -26.08 30.52 -5.28
CA MET A 3 -25.60 31.83 -5.76
C MET A 3 -25.94 31.96 -7.23
N THR A 4 -27.01 32.69 -7.50
CA THR A 4 -27.49 33.01 -8.85
C THR A 4 -26.48 33.90 -9.57
N GLY A 5 -25.73 33.34 -10.52
CA GLY A 5 -25.07 34.10 -11.61
C GLY A 5 -23.68 34.69 -11.35
N SER A 6 -23.20 34.78 -10.11
CA SER A 6 -21.92 35.39 -9.82
C SER A 6 -20.80 34.35 -9.74
N ARG A 7 -19.60 34.66 -10.29
CA ARG A 7 -18.44 33.76 -10.30
C ARG A 7 -17.51 34.06 -9.13
N LEU A 8 -16.86 33.00 -8.61
CA LEU A 8 -15.79 33.14 -7.62
C LEU A 8 -14.64 33.96 -8.24
N ARG A 9 -14.21 35.00 -7.54
CA ARG A 9 -13.05 35.82 -7.86
C ARG A 9 -11.80 35.37 -7.15
N TYR A 10 -11.83 35.28 -5.81
CA TYR A 10 -10.74 34.79 -4.98
C TYR A 10 -11.24 34.26 -3.63
N VAL A 11 -10.36 33.54 -2.93
CA VAL A 11 -10.57 33.10 -1.55
C VAL A 11 -9.39 33.49 -0.66
N ARG A 12 -9.64 33.57 0.64
CA ARG A 12 -8.65 33.56 1.72
C ARG A 12 -8.95 32.43 2.66
N PHE A 13 -7.94 31.70 3.07
CA PHE A 13 -8.09 30.56 3.99
C PHE A 13 -7.84 31.00 5.42
N GLU A 14 -8.59 30.43 6.37
CA GLU A 14 -8.20 30.36 7.75
C GLU A 14 -7.19 29.21 7.88
N LEU A 15 -6.09 29.47 8.64
CA LEU A 15 -5.05 28.46 8.74
C LEU A 15 -5.48 27.36 9.70
N PRO A 16 -5.38 26.08 9.30
CA PRO A 16 -5.62 24.98 10.22
C PRO A 16 -4.57 25.00 11.35
N SER A 17 -4.92 24.44 12.52
CA SER A 17 -3.92 24.19 13.55
C SER A 17 -2.75 23.37 12.96
N SER A 18 -1.51 23.73 13.32
CA SER A 18 -0.31 23.02 12.90
C SER A 18 -0.32 21.53 13.27
N SER A 19 -1.09 21.17 14.30
CA SER A 19 -1.31 19.77 14.68
C SER A 19 -2.19 19.00 13.70
N LYS A 20 -2.96 19.69 12.85
CA LYS A 20 -3.76 19.05 11.77
C LYS A 20 -3.05 19.02 10.44
N GLY A 21 -2.21 20.02 10.16
CA GLY A 21 -1.48 20.13 8.90
C GLY A 21 -1.18 21.56 8.51
N THR A 22 -0.67 21.76 7.31
CA THR A 22 -0.26 23.07 6.79
C THR A 22 -0.74 23.25 5.35
N LEU A 23 -1.17 24.45 5.02
CA LEU A 23 -1.48 24.85 3.65
C LEU A 23 -0.24 25.44 2.97
N TYR A 24 0.06 24.93 1.78
CA TYR A 24 1.17 25.38 0.94
C TYR A 24 0.66 25.86 -0.42
N TYR A 25 1.43 26.69 -1.06
CA TYR A 25 1.25 27.12 -2.45
C TYR A 25 2.37 26.52 -3.30
N GLY A 26 2.00 25.86 -4.42
CA GLY A 26 2.96 25.24 -5.32
C GLY A 26 3.70 24.07 -4.70
N TYR A 27 3.01 23.24 -3.90
CA TYR A 27 3.61 22.08 -3.24
C TYR A 27 3.81 20.92 -4.23
N ASP A 28 5.03 20.35 -4.23
CA ASP A 28 5.40 19.16 -5.02
C ASP A 28 6.43 18.35 -4.23
N ASP A 29 6.01 17.19 -3.69
CA ASP A 29 6.81 16.19 -2.96
C ASP A 29 7.85 16.75 -1.96
N GLY A 30 7.41 17.71 -1.14
CA GLY A 30 8.23 18.35 -0.10
C GLY A 30 8.77 19.72 -0.47
N ASP A 31 8.88 20.05 -1.75
CA ASP A 31 9.19 21.38 -2.23
C ASP A 31 7.91 22.23 -2.34
N TYR A 32 8.02 23.53 -2.10
CA TYR A 32 6.90 24.47 -2.21
C TYR A 32 7.37 25.90 -2.46
N ASP A 33 6.54 26.69 -3.16
CA ASP A 33 6.85 28.10 -3.43
C ASP A 33 6.72 28.95 -2.17
N SER A 34 5.64 28.74 -1.39
CA SER A 34 5.40 29.45 -0.13
C SER A 34 4.38 28.76 0.76
N LYS A 35 4.39 29.05 2.06
CA LYS A 35 3.27 28.74 2.94
C LYS A 35 2.11 29.70 2.67
N VAL A 36 0.89 29.18 2.76
CA VAL A 36 -0.33 30.00 2.72
C VAL A 36 -0.39 30.89 3.97
N THR A 37 -0.86 32.12 3.81
CA THR A 37 -1.12 33.06 4.92
C THR A 37 -2.56 33.55 4.85
N GLU A 38 -3.16 33.89 5.99
CA GLU A 38 -4.57 34.34 6.08
C GLU A 38 -4.83 35.64 5.30
N SER A 39 -3.81 36.50 5.16
CA SER A 39 -3.91 37.76 4.45
C SER A 39 -3.84 37.62 2.93
N LYS A 40 -3.33 36.49 2.40
CA LYS A 40 -3.10 36.29 0.98
C LYS A 40 -4.37 35.81 0.27
N SER A 41 -4.68 36.42 -0.84
CA SER A 41 -5.82 36.04 -1.70
C SER A 41 -5.36 35.09 -2.82
N TYR A 42 -6.13 34.04 -3.05
CA TYR A 42 -5.88 33.04 -4.11
C TYR A 42 -7.01 33.09 -5.12
N TYR A 43 -6.67 33.21 -6.39
CA TYR A 43 -7.60 33.54 -7.45
C TYR A 43 -7.91 32.34 -8.34
N ARG A 44 -9.11 32.37 -8.95
CA ARG A 44 -9.51 31.35 -9.92
C ARG A 44 -8.79 31.46 -11.26
N GLY A 45 -8.48 32.67 -11.72
CA GLY A 45 -8.01 32.90 -13.09
C GLY A 45 -6.72 33.70 -13.23
N THR A 46 -6.03 34.00 -12.12
CA THR A 46 -4.76 34.75 -12.13
C THR A 46 -3.88 34.31 -10.95
N ASP A 47 -2.57 34.49 -11.05
CA ASP A 47 -1.62 34.21 -9.95
C ASP A 47 -1.84 35.17 -8.76
N PRO A 48 -1.77 34.60 -7.54
CA PRO A 48 -1.60 33.19 -7.16
C PRO A 48 -2.88 32.38 -7.37
N TYR A 49 -2.74 31.28 -8.12
CA TYR A 49 -3.87 30.44 -8.52
C TYR A 49 -4.39 29.60 -7.33
N LEU A 50 -5.73 29.52 -7.20
CA LEU A 50 -6.38 28.74 -6.15
C LEU A 50 -6.11 27.23 -6.26
N ASP A 51 -6.01 26.69 -7.46
CA ASP A 51 -5.75 25.27 -7.75
C ASP A 51 -4.29 24.83 -7.45
N ARG A 52 -3.41 25.79 -7.12
CA ARG A 52 -2.06 25.51 -6.63
C ARG A 52 -1.96 25.52 -5.09
N VAL A 53 -3.06 25.74 -4.38
CA VAL A 53 -3.10 25.62 -2.91
C VAL A 53 -3.27 24.16 -2.55
N CYS A 54 -2.34 23.63 -1.74
CA CYS A 54 -2.30 22.25 -1.32
C CYS A 54 -2.32 22.16 0.22
N PHE A 55 -3.10 21.22 0.76
CA PHE A 55 -3.08 20.87 2.18
C PHE A 55 -2.18 19.66 2.40
N VAL A 56 -1.20 19.81 3.29
CA VAL A 56 -0.32 18.72 3.72
C VAL A 56 -0.67 18.37 5.15
N PRO A 57 -1.23 17.18 5.42
CA PRO A 57 -1.54 16.72 6.77
C PRO A 57 -0.29 16.65 7.65
N ALA A 58 -0.44 16.90 8.94
CA ALA A 58 0.63 16.60 9.90
C ALA A 58 0.79 15.07 10.05
N GLU A 59 1.98 14.63 10.42
CA GLU A 59 2.28 13.22 10.63
C GLU A 59 1.32 12.58 11.65
N GLY A 60 0.74 11.44 11.27
CA GLY A 60 -0.22 10.70 12.11
C GLY A 60 -1.63 11.30 12.19
N VAL A 61 -1.94 12.30 11.39
CA VAL A 61 -3.29 12.87 11.30
C VAL A 61 -4.10 12.12 10.25
N PHE A 62 -5.22 11.54 10.68
CA PHE A 62 -6.19 10.84 9.84
C PHE A 62 -7.62 11.32 10.13
N GLY A 63 -8.54 11.00 9.21
CA GLY A 63 -9.94 11.40 9.33
C GLY A 63 -10.24 12.75 8.69
N ALA A 64 -11.34 13.37 9.09
CA ALA A 64 -11.81 14.61 8.50
C ALA A 64 -11.06 15.83 9.06
N VAL A 65 -10.57 16.67 8.15
CA VAL A 65 -10.02 17.99 8.46
C VAL A 65 -10.86 19.02 7.71
N ASP A 66 -11.45 19.93 8.46
CA ASP A 66 -12.21 21.05 7.91
C ASP A 66 -11.31 22.28 7.80
N LEU A 67 -11.26 22.85 6.58
CA LEU A 67 -10.55 24.07 6.23
C LEU A 67 -11.58 25.17 5.97
N GLU A 68 -11.59 26.20 6.78
CA GLU A 68 -12.48 27.34 6.63
C GLU A 68 -11.90 28.36 5.66
N PHE A 69 -12.75 29.01 4.90
CA PHE A 69 -12.34 30.04 3.97
C PHE A 69 -13.40 31.13 3.83
N THR A 70 -12.95 32.33 3.51
CA THR A 70 -13.79 33.41 3.03
C THR A 70 -13.59 33.57 1.52
N GLY A 71 -14.68 33.59 0.77
CA GLY A 71 -14.70 33.80 -0.68
C GLY A 71 -15.31 35.15 -1.06
N TRP A 72 -14.85 35.67 -2.18
CA TRP A 72 -15.40 36.88 -2.82
C TRP A 72 -15.78 36.59 -4.27
N SER A 73 -16.95 37.02 -4.63
CA SER A 73 -17.46 36.92 -6.00
C SER A 73 -17.02 38.09 -6.88
N THR A 74 -17.22 37.95 -8.18
CA THR A 74 -16.86 38.99 -9.18
C THR A 74 -17.69 40.27 -9.05
N ASP A 75 -18.87 40.22 -8.45
CA ASP A 75 -19.75 41.35 -8.14
C ASP A 75 -19.53 41.96 -6.74
N GLY A 76 -18.52 41.46 -6.02
CA GLY A 76 -18.13 41.99 -4.70
C GLY A 76 -18.84 41.33 -3.52
N GLY A 77 -19.70 40.35 -3.74
CA GLY A 77 -20.33 39.56 -2.66
C GLY A 77 -19.30 38.77 -1.86
N LYS A 78 -19.46 38.76 -0.50
CA LYS A 78 -18.64 37.96 0.42
C LYS A 78 -19.44 36.76 0.88
N PHE A 79 -18.79 35.60 1.00
CA PHE A 79 -19.37 34.39 1.59
C PHE A 79 -18.30 33.60 2.34
N GLU A 80 -18.72 32.77 3.26
CA GLU A 80 -17.88 31.88 4.04
C GLU A 80 -18.19 30.43 3.65
N GLY A 81 -17.21 29.55 3.73
CA GLY A 81 -17.37 28.16 3.41
C GLY A 81 -16.32 27.29 4.08
N THR A 82 -16.57 26.00 4.02
CA THR A 82 -15.66 24.97 4.58
C THR A 82 -15.36 23.95 3.50
N VAL A 83 -14.08 23.64 3.33
CA VAL A 83 -13.62 22.48 2.55
C VAL A 83 -13.33 21.37 3.52
N ARG A 84 -14.06 20.26 3.42
CA ARG A 84 -13.79 19.04 4.17
C ARG A 84 -12.85 18.14 3.39
N ILE A 85 -11.68 17.85 3.97
CA ILE A 85 -10.68 16.92 3.45
C ILE A 85 -10.70 15.68 4.34
N THR A 86 -10.85 14.50 3.73
CA THR A 86 -10.68 13.24 4.45
C THR A 86 -9.26 12.73 4.21
N VAL A 87 -8.47 12.70 5.27
CA VAL A 87 -7.13 12.09 5.27
C VAL A 87 -7.30 10.62 5.59
N GLU A 88 -7.03 9.76 4.62
CA GLU A 88 -7.16 8.31 4.81
C GLU A 88 -6.01 7.80 5.69
N GLU A 89 -6.36 6.94 6.66
CA GLU A 89 -5.35 6.21 7.41
C GLU A 89 -4.61 5.26 6.46
N PRO A 90 -3.25 5.20 6.48
CA PRO A 90 -2.53 4.23 5.70
C PRO A 90 -3.04 2.84 6.03
N LYS A 91 -3.52 2.12 5.04
CA LYS A 91 -3.92 0.72 5.23
C LYS A 91 -2.74 -0.02 5.87
N GLY A 92 -3.01 -0.77 6.93
CA GLY A 92 -2.00 -1.64 7.57
C GLY A 92 -1.29 -2.52 6.54
N PRO A 93 -0.22 -3.25 6.88
CA PRO A 93 0.51 -4.07 5.92
C PRO A 93 -0.45 -5.02 5.21
N SER A 94 -0.39 -5.07 3.87
CA SER A 94 -1.16 -6.02 3.08
C SER A 94 -0.81 -7.44 3.51
N VAL A 95 -1.80 -8.29 3.75
CA VAL A 95 -1.59 -9.67 4.17
C VAL A 95 -2.05 -10.62 3.07
N ILE A 96 -1.09 -11.34 2.49
CA ILE A 96 -1.35 -12.43 1.55
C ILE A 96 -1.36 -13.74 2.34
N THR A 97 -2.36 -14.58 2.16
CA THR A 97 -2.52 -15.83 2.91
C THR A 97 -2.41 -17.05 2.01
N TYR A 98 -1.64 -18.02 2.46
CA TYR A 98 -1.50 -19.33 1.83
C TYR A 98 -1.68 -20.46 2.84
N ALA A 99 -1.87 -21.67 2.34
CA ALA A 99 -1.87 -22.88 3.14
C ALA A 99 -1.13 -24.02 2.42
N THR A 100 -0.40 -24.83 3.19
CA THR A 100 0.24 -26.04 2.68
C THR A 100 0.15 -27.17 3.71
N ASP A 101 0.20 -28.41 3.26
CA ASP A 101 0.27 -29.63 4.07
C ASP A 101 1.71 -30.08 4.41
N GLY A 102 2.64 -29.12 4.40
CA GLY A 102 4.07 -29.35 4.60
C GLY A 102 4.86 -29.51 3.31
N ARG A 103 4.20 -29.46 2.16
CA ARG A 103 4.84 -29.47 0.84
C ARG A 103 5.35 -28.09 0.44
N PRO A 104 6.36 -28.00 -0.45
CA PRO A 104 6.78 -26.74 -1.04
C PRO A 104 5.61 -25.99 -1.68
N LEU A 105 5.59 -24.66 -1.54
CA LEU A 105 4.54 -23.77 -1.99
C LEU A 105 5.14 -22.63 -2.80
N SER A 106 4.79 -22.50 -4.07
CA SER A 106 5.18 -21.35 -4.90
C SER A 106 4.19 -20.21 -4.76
N PHE A 107 4.69 -18.96 -4.83
CA PHE A 107 3.85 -17.77 -4.77
C PHE A 107 3.23 -17.44 -6.12
N TYR A 108 2.14 -16.69 -6.10
CA TYR A 108 1.48 -16.21 -7.31
C TYR A 108 1.68 -14.69 -7.44
N ALA A 109 2.25 -14.25 -8.55
CA ALA A 109 2.49 -12.83 -8.83
C ALA A 109 1.21 -11.98 -8.74
N ARG A 110 0.06 -12.57 -9.13
CA ARG A 110 -1.25 -11.93 -9.05
C ARG A 110 -1.59 -11.46 -7.62
N ASP A 111 -1.31 -12.27 -6.60
CA ASP A 111 -1.68 -11.94 -5.21
C ASP A 111 -0.93 -10.70 -4.73
N PHE A 112 0.30 -10.48 -5.20
CA PHE A 112 1.08 -9.28 -4.91
C PHE A 112 0.62 -8.06 -5.73
N GLN A 113 0.13 -8.27 -6.95
CA GLN A 113 -0.49 -7.22 -7.74
C GLN A 113 -1.78 -6.73 -7.08
N GLU A 114 -2.67 -7.65 -6.68
CA GLU A 114 -3.89 -7.34 -5.94
C GLU A 114 -3.57 -6.60 -4.62
N ALA A 115 -2.56 -7.06 -3.86
CA ALA A 115 -2.13 -6.40 -2.63
C ALA A 115 -1.60 -4.97 -2.85
N CYS A 116 -1.00 -4.68 -4.02
CA CYS A 116 -0.57 -3.34 -4.42
C CYS A 116 -1.77 -2.46 -4.79
N GLU A 117 -2.69 -2.98 -5.60
CA GLU A 117 -3.90 -2.29 -6.07
C GLU A 117 -4.86 -1.94 -4.92
N ASP A 118 -5.06 -2.86 -3.96
CA ASP A 118 -5.88 -2.66 -2.76
C ASP A 118 -5.43 -1.48 -1.89
N ARG A 119 -4.18 -1.05 -2.05
CA ARG A 119 -3.63 0.14 -1.39
C ARG A 119 -3.87 1.43 -2.16
N GLY A 120 -4.52 1.35 -3.33
CA GLY A 120 -4.71 2.49 -4.22
C GLY A 120 -3.44 2.93 -4.95
N MET A 121 -2.42 2.06 -4.97
CA MET A 121 -1.14 2.31 -5.66
C MET A 121 -1.26 1.99 -7.16
N GLY A 122 -0.26 2.38 -7.92
CA GLY A 122 -0.13 1.98 -9.33
C GLY A 122 0.13 0.48 -9.47
N GLY A 123 0.32 -0.01 -10.70
CA GLY A 123 0.65 -1.41 -10.93
C GLY A 123 1.95 -1.83 -10.24
N LEU A 124 2.03 -3.07 -9.77
CA LEU A 124 3.21 -3.59 -9.10
C LEU A 124 4.42 -3.61 -10.04
N ALA A 125 5.53 -2.98 -9.63
CA ALA A 125 6.81 -3.03 -10.35
C ALA A 125 7.64 -4.24 -9.93
N TYR A 126 7.89 -4.41 -8.64
CA TYR A 126 8.63 -5.54 -8.06
C TYR A 126 8.42 -5.64 -6.55
N VAL A 127 8.86 -6.76 -5.98
CA VAL A 127 8.93 -6.97 -4.52
C VAL A 127 10.32 -7.45 -4.10
N ARG A 128 10.65 -7.24 -2.83
CA ARG A 128 11.79 -7.86 -2.12
C ARG A 128 11.27 -8.57 -0.89
N PHE A 129 11.75 -9.78 -0.66
CA PHE A 129 11.33 -10.61 0.49
C PHE A 129 12.36 -10.54 1.61
N ASP A 130 11.89 -10.50 2.85
CA ASP A 130 12.72 -10.83 4.00
C ASP A 130 12.94 -12.33 4.07
N ILE A 131 14.07 -12.73 4.63
CA ILE A 131 14.39 -14.16 4.81
C ILE A 131 13.66 -14.67 6.06
N PRO A 132 12.80 -15.69 5.93
CA PRO A 132 12.13 -16.27 7.07
C PRO A 132 13.12 -16.95 8.02
N SER A 133 12.73 -17.10 9.29
CA SER A 133 13.51 -17.91 10.22
C SER A 133 13.68 -19.34 9.70
N SER A 134 14.89 -19.88 9.75
CA SER A 134 15.17 -21.28 9.39
C SER A 134 14.44 -22.31 10.26
N SER A 135 13.86 -21.86 11.38
CA SER A 135 13.00 -22.70 12.23
C SER A 135 11.63 -22.96 11.62
N VAL A 136 11.17 -22.13 10.70
CA VAL A 136 9.85 -22.27 10.02
C VAL A 136 9.97 -22.77 8.58
N GLY A 137 11.04 -22.41 7.86
CA GLY A 137 11.25 -22.78 6.47
C GLY A 137 12.25 -21.89 5.75
N ARG A 138 12.34 -22.04 4.44
CA ARG A 138 13.24 -21.26 3.57
C ARG A 138 12.53 -20.85 2.28
N LEU A 139 13.02 -19.77 1.65
CA LEU A 139 12.59 -19.32 0.33
C LEU A 139 13.68 -19.64 -0.70
N TYR A 140 13.26 -20.27 -1.80
CA TYR A 140 14.16 -20.61 -2.90
C TYR A 140 13.68 -19.99 -4.19
N PHE A 141 14.63 -19.61 -5.03
CA PHE A 141 14.40 -19.22 -6.41
C PHE A 141 14.52 -20.46 -7.30
N GLN A 142 13.50 -20.71 -8.14
CA GLN A 142 13.43 -21.85 -9.06
C GLN A 142 13.71 -23.19 -8.35
N TYR A 143 12.94 -23.47 -7.29
CA TYR A 143 13.12 -24.69 -6.50
C TYR A 143 12.98 -25.95 -7.34
N GLN A 144 14.00 -26.84 -7.30
CA GLN A 144 14.07 -28.07 -8.12
C GLN A 144 13.66 -29.35 -7.37
N GLY A 145 13.49 -29.26 -6.05
CA GLY A 145 13.17 -30.42 -5.23
C GLY A 145 14.11 -30.64 -4.06
N ALA A 146 13.72 -31.51 -3.15
CA ALA A 146 14.57 -31.89 -2.01
C ALA A 146 15.78 -32.70 -2.50
N GLY A 147 16.97 -32.35 -2.00
CA GLY A 147 18.23 -33.01 -2.38
C GLY A 147 18.93 -32.39 -3.59
N GLU A 148 18.27 -31.49 -4.30
CA GLU A 148 18.86 -30.75 -5.42
C GLU A 148 19.62 -29.50 -4.94
N SER A 149 20.50 -28.95 -5.81
CA SER A 149 21.21 -27.71 -5.53
C SER A 149 20.28 -26.52 -5.73
N ASN A 150 19.58 -26.13 -4.67
CA ASN A 150 18.62 -25.04 -4.69
C ASN A 150 19.26 -23.70 -4.29
N THR A 151 18.90 -22.62 -4.98
CA THR A 151 19.38 -21.28 -4.68
C THR A 151 18.42 -20.57 -3.75
N GLU A 152 18.88 -20.28 -2.51
CA GLU A 152 18.09 -19.44 -1.58
C GLU A 152 18.00 -18.02 -2.10
N ILE A 153 16.87 -17.36 -1.85
CA ILE A 153 16.68 -15.95 -2.22
C ILE A 153 17.62 -15.03 -1.42
N ARG A 154 17.81 -13.81 -1.93
CA ARG A 154 18.52 -12.75 -1.22
C ARG A 154 17.59 -11.56 -0.99
N MET A 155 17.64 -10.93 0.18
CA MET A 155 16.84 -9.76 0.55
C MET A 155 17.02 -8.57 -0.41
N THR A 156 18.20 -8.48 -1.06
CA THR A 156 18.51 -7.39 -2.00
C THR A 156 18.03 -7.64 -3.42
N THR A 157 17.54 -8.84 -3.72
CA THR A 157 17.07 -9.19 -5.07
C THR A 157 15.63 -8.72 -5.27
N SER A 158 15.38 -8.03 -6.38
CA SER A 158 14.03 -7.62 -6.80
C SER A 158 13.40 -8.72 -7.64
N TYR A 159 12.16 -9.10 -7.29
CA TYR A 159 11.38 -10.12 -7.99
C TYR A 159 10.17 -9.46 -8.67
N TYR A 160 9.96 -9.76 -9.93
CA TYR A 160 9.03 -9.05 -10.80
C TYR A 160 7.74 -9.85 -11.06
N PRO A 161 6.60 -9.20 -11.32
CA PRO A 161 5.35 -9.92 -11.61
C PRO A 161 5.33 -10.61 -12.97
N ALA A 162 6.05 -10.09 -13.98
CA ALA A 162 5.93 -10.54 -15.37
C ALA A 162 7.25 -10.93 -16.05
N LYS A 163 8.39 -10.89 -15.34
CA LYS A 163 9.71 -11.25 -15.91
C LYS A 163 10.60 -11.89 -14.85
N SER A 164 11.60 -12.66 -15.28
CA SER A 164 12.61 -13.24 -14.36
C SER A 164 13.62 -12.17 -13.88
N PRO A 165 14.09 -12.24 -12.61
CA PRO A 165 13.62 -13.19 -11.62
C PRO A 165 12.18 -12.86 -11.18
N GLY A 166 11.28 -13.83 -11.34
CA GLY A 166 9.85 -13.65 -11.14
C GLY A 166 9.36 -14.02 -9.74
N ILE A 167 8.29 -13.36 -9.28
CA ILE A 167 7.63 -13.69 -8.02
C ILE A 167 7.14 -15.15 -8.04
N SER A 168 6.59 -15.60 -9.16
CA SER A 168 6.07 -16.96 -9.32
C SER A 168 7.17 -18.05 -9.39
N GLU A 169 8.45 -17.64 -9.48
CA GLU A 169 9.61 -18.53 -9.40
C GLU A 169 10.11 -18.72 -7.96
N ILE A 170 9.44 -18.06 -6.98
CA ILE A 170 9.78 -18.18 -5.56
C ILE A 170 8.94 -19.26 -4.91
N THR A 171 9.61 -20.19 -4.21
CA THR A 171 8.98 -21.28 -3.49
C THR A 171 9.35 -21.24 -2.02
N PHE A 172 8.35 -21.25 -1.15
CA PHE A 172 8.53 -21.49 0.27
C PHE A 172 8.58 -22.99 0.53
N VAL A 173 9.65 -23.44 1.19
CA VAL A 173 9.82 -24.82 1.61
C VAL A 173 9.75 -24.86 3.13
N PRO A 174 8.66 -25.39 3.71
CA PRO A 174 8.54 -25.53 5.16
C PRO A 174 9.67 -26.39 5.73
N LYS A 175 10.14 -26.07 6.95
CA LYS A 175 11.02 -26.98 7.67
C LYS A 175 10.29 -28.28 7.95
N VAL A 176 10.99 -29.40 7.78
CA VAL A 176 10.44 -30.73 8.07
C VAL A 176 9.90 -30.78 9.50
N GLY A 177 8.64 -31.19 9.64
CA GLY A 177 7.95 -31.27 10.93
C GLY A 177 7.41 -29.94 11.47
N TYR A 178 7.62 -28.81 10.79
CA TYR A 178 7.01 -27.54 11.18
C TYR A 178 5.49 -27.57 11.00
N GLN A 179 4.76 -27.10 12.01
CA GLN A 179 3.32 -26.89 12.00
C GLN A 179 3.02 -25.53 12.63
N GLY A 180 2.10 -24.78 12.03
CA GLY A 180 1.72 -23.45 12.49
C GLY A 180 1.71 -22.44 11.37
N THR A 181 1.78 -21.15 11.72
CA THR A 181 1.80 -20.06 10.74
C THR A 181 3.22 -19.51 10.57
N ALA A 182 3.77 -19.68 9.37
CA ALA A 182 4.98 -18.97 8.97
C ALA A 182 4.61 -17.56 8.50
N SER A 183 5.34 -16.56 8.98
CA SER A 183 5.14 -15.16 8.61
C SER A 183 6.39 -14.63 7.92
N ILE A 184 6.22 -14.08 6.71
CA ILE A 184 7.30 -13.56 5.88
C ILE A 184 6.93 -12.13 5.50
N SER A 185 7.77 -11.16 5.85
CA SER A 185 7.58 -9.77 5.41
C SER A 185 8.10 -9.58 3.98
N TYR A 186 7.54 -8.63 3.29
CA TYR A 186 8.05 -8.17 2.00
C TYR A 186 7.84 -6.67 1.84
N THR A 187 8.66 -6.05 1.01
CA THR A 187 8.48 -4.69 0.55
C THR A 187 8.17 -4.73 -0.93
N GLY A 188 7.12 -4.04 -1.34
CA GLY A 188 6.71 -3.88 -2.74
C GLY A 188 6.88 -2.45 -3.21
N TRP A 189 7.12 -2.27 -4.51
CA TRP A 189 7.20 -0.97 -5.18
C TRP A 189 6.24 -0.96 -6.37
N ASP A 190 5.51 0.14 -6.52
CA ASP A 190 4.67 0.36 -7.69
C ASP A 190 5.47 0.89 -8.89
N THR A 191 4.81 1.03 -10.04
CA THR A 191 5.42 1.55 -11.27
C THR A 191 5.78 3.03 -11.20
N LYS A 192 5.34 3.75 -10.16
CA LYS A 192 5.68 5.15 -9.90
C LYS A 192 6.82 5.30 -8.89
N GLY A 193 7.31 4.18 -8.32
CA GLY A 193 8.38 4.16 -7.33
C GLY A 193 7.92 4.25 -5.88
N ASN A 194 6.61 4.28 -5.60
CA ASN A 194 6.10 4.30 -4.25
C ASN A 194 6.29 2.94 -3.58
N GLU A 195 6.71 2.97 -2.31
CA GLU A 195 7.00 1.79 -1.50
C GLU A 195 5.79 1.42 -0.61
N TYR A 196 5.57 0.12 -0.41
CA TYR A 196 4.65 -0.39 0.62
C TYR A 196 5.20 -1.64 1.27
N ARG A 197 4.75 -1.90 2.50
CA ARG A 197 5.09 -3.11 3.24
C ARG A 197 3.91 -4.07 3.26
N GLY A 198 4.23 -5.35 3.10
CA GLY A 198 3.27 -6.43 3.19
C GLY A 198 3.80 -7.61 3.97
N ARG A 199 2.92 -8.56 4.22
CA ARG A 199 3.20 -9.79 4.94
C ARG A 199 2.54 -10.97 4.25
N ILE A 200 3.27 -12.08 4.16
CA ILE A 200 2.74 -13.36 3.73
C ILE A 200 2.54 -14.21 4.99
N GLN A 201 1.35 -14.76 5.17
CA GLN A 201 1.04 -15.74 6.21
C GLN A 201 0.78 -17.09 5.59
N ILE A 202 1.56 -18.09 5.95
CA ILE A 202 1.46 -19.44 5.40
C ILE A 202 1.07 -20.40 6.53
N SER A 203 -0.16 -20.91 6.48
CA SER A 203 -0.63 -21.95 7.40
C SER A 203 -0.05 -23.30 6.96
N VAL A 204 0.89 -23.84 7.75
CA VAL A 204 1.47 -25.16 7.52
C VAL A 204 0.75 -26.16 8.42
N ARG A 205 0.02 -27.09 7.82
CA ARG A 205 -0.75 -28.13 8.50
C ARG A 205 -0.07 -29.49 8.28
N PRO A 206 -0.25 -30.47 9.18
CA PRO A 206 0.22 -31.82 8.91
C PRO A 206 -0.51 -32.38 7.70
N ALA A 207 0.21 -33.12 6.84
CA ALA A 207 -0.43 -33.91 5.79
C ALA A 207 -1.46 -34.82 6.45
N THR A 208 -2.70 -34.73 6.00
CA THR A 208 -3.75 -35.65 6.46
C THR A 208 -3.37 -37.03 5.95
N ALA A 209 -2.94 -37.93 6.84
CA ALA A 209 -2.70 -39.32 6.47
C ALA A 209 -4.05 -39.89 5.97
N SER A 210 -4.16 -40.12 4.67
CA SER A 210 -5.26 -40.91 4.13
C SER A 210 -5.13 -42.31 4.69
N ARG A 211 -5.95 -42.64 5.69
CA ARG A 211 -6.05 -44.01 6.17
C ARG A 211 -6.76 -44.81 5.08
N TYR A 212 -6.01 -45.46 4.21
CA TYR A 212 -6.52 -46.54 3.40
C TYR A 212 -6.76 -47.72 4.34
N PHE A 213 -8.00 -47.97 4.72
CA PHE A 213 -8.37 -49.24 5.30
C PHE A 213 -8.37 -50.25 4.16
N TRP A 214 -7.38 -51.13 4.18
CA TRP A 214 -7.43 -52.35 3.36
C TRP A 214 -8.49 -53.24 4.02
N ASP A 215 -9.64 -53.35 3.37
CA ASP A 215 -10.65 -54.34 3.77
C ASP A 215 -10.11 -55.72 3.38
N MET A 216 -9.60 -56.43 4.34
CA MET A 216 -9.06 -57.78 4.18
C MET A 216 -10.16 -58.87 4.14
N SER A 217 -11.46 -58.47 4.12
CA SER A 217 -12.59 -59.43 4.10
C SER A 217 -12.84 -60.10 2.74
N SER A 218 -12.06 -59.72 1.70
CA SER A 218 -12.21 -60.25 0.32
C SER A 218 -11.19 -61.37 -0.05
N PHE A 219 -10.42 -61.89 0.93
CA PHE A 219 -9.48 -62.98 0.73
C PHE A 219 -9.97 -64.21 1.49
N GLU A 220 -11.13 -64.78 1.10
CA GLU A 220 -11.54 -66.18 1.37
C GLU A 220 -11.64 -66.95 0.05
#